data_0685193e81fd583310f09095db9ca091
#
_entry.id   0685193e81fd583310f09095db9ca091
#
_cell.length_a   1.000
_cell.length_b   1.000
_cell.length_c   1.000
_cell.angle_alpha   90.00
_cell.angle_beta   90.00
_cell.angle_gamma   90.00
#
_symmetry.space_group_name_H-M   'P 1'
#
loop_
_entity.id
_entity.type
_entity.pdbx_description
1 polymer ?
#
loop_
_entity_poly.entity_id
_entity_poly.type
_entity_poly.pdbx_seq_one_letter_code
_entity_poly.pdbx_strand_id
1 'polypeptide(L)'
;MTELKKKPLFNPEGDPDVRLRRMIGGNTTNLNDFNNMKYAWVSDWYRQAMNNFWIPEEINLSQDVKDYPRLLSAERSAYDKILSFLVFLDSIQTANLPNIGAYITANEVNLCLSIQAFQELSLIHI
;
A
#
# COMPACT_ATOMS: atom_id res chain seq x y z
N MET A 1 28.59 -3.33 6.86
CA MET A 1 27.17 -3.06 6.48
C MET A 1 26.38 -2.90 7.77
N THR A 2 25.73 -1.76 7.96
CA THR A 2 24.88 -1.54 9.14
C THR A 2 23.60 -2.33 8.95
N GLU A 3 23.30 -3.23 9.87
CA GLU A 3 22.08 -4.03 9.84
C GLU A 3 20.85 -3.12 9.95
N LEU A 4 19.89 -3.29 9.05
CA LEU A 4 18.62 -2.58 9.11
C LEU A 4 17.78 -3.15 10.25
N LYS A 5 17.44 -2.29 11.20
CA LYS A 5 16.59 -2.66 12.35
C LYS A 5 15.16 -2.19 12.15
N LYS A 6 14.22 -3.00 12.59
CA LYS A 6 12.82 -2.58 12.68
C LYS A 6 12.68 -1.39 13.63
N LYS A 7 11.84 -0.43 13.27
CA LYS A 7 11.55 0.70 14.16
C LYS A 7 10.78 0.22 15.39
N PRO A 8 10.96 0.85 16.56
CA PRO A 8 10.18 0.57 17.75
C PRO A 8 8.74 1.06 17.61
N LEU A 9 7.83 0.57 18.43
CA LEU A 9 6.46 1.12 18.51
C LEU A 9 6.48 2.58 18.99
N PHE A 10 7.33 2.89 19.95
CA PHE A 10 7.56 4.24 20.43
C PHE A 10 9.00 4.35 20.95
N ASN A 11 9.65 5.46 20.64
CA ASN A 11 11.00 5.76 21.12
C ASN A 11 11.03 7.19 21.66
N PRO A 12 11.05 7.37 23.01
CA PRO A 12 11.11 8.71 23.60
C PRO A 12 12.43 9.45 23.32
N GLU A 13 13.50 8.70 23.00
CA GLU A 13 14.82 9.24 22.64
C GLU A 13 15.00 9.45 21.13
N GLY A 14 13.89 9.38 20.39
CA GLY A 14 13.91 9.62 18.94
C GLY A 14 14.10 11.10 18.61
N ASP A 15 14.62 11.36 17.41
CA ASP A 15 14.88 12.72 16.93
C ASP A 15 13.58 13.50 16.70
N PRO A 16 13.30 14.58 17.44
CA PRO A 16 12.13 15.42 17.20
C PRO A 16 12.33 16.35 16.00
N ASP A 17 13.56 16.63 15.60
CA ASP A 17 13.90 17.53 14.49
C ASP A 17 13.59 16.85 13.14
N VAL A 18 12.61 17.41 12.43
CA VAL A 18 12.19 16.95 11.10
C VAL A 18 13.34 16.88 10.10
N ARG A 19 14.32 17.81 10.21
CA ARG A 19 15.48 17.85 9.29
C ARG A 19 16.37 16.61 9.40
N LEU A 20 16.44 16.02 10.60
CA LEU A 20 17.22 14.81 10.88
C LEU A 20 16.50 13.53 10.43
N ARG A 21 15.19 13.62 10.19
CA ARG A 21 14.37 12.48 9.79
C ARG A 21 14.90 11.81 8.52
N ARG A 22 15.06 10.51 8.56
CA ARG A 22 15.49 9.69 7.41
C ARG A 22 14.37 8.74 7.02
N MET A 23 14.27 8.44 5.72
CA MET A 23 13.26 7.50 5.23
C MET A 23 13.47 6.10 5.83
N ILE A 24 14.73 5.63 5.86
CA ILE A 24 15.14 4.33 6.40
C ILE A 24 16.33 4.56 7.36
N GLY A 25 16.37 3.81 8.46
CA GLY A 25 17.49 3.82 9.39
C GLY A 25 17.67 5.14 10.16
N GLY A 26 16.61 5.91 10.32
CA GLY A 26 16.58 7.09 11.18
C GLY A 26 16.24 6.72 12.62
N ASN A 27 16.62 7.60 13.57
CA ASN A 27 16.23 7.51 14.98
C ASN A 27 14.85 8.16 15.17
N THR A 28 13.79 7.42 14.81
CA THR A 28 12.41 7.94 14.86
C THR A 28 11.81 7.80 16.26
N THR A 29 10.99 8.78 16.67
CA THR A 29 10.07 8.63 17.82
C THR A 29 8.91 7.69 17.51
N ASN A 30 8.65 7.43 16.25
CA ASN A 30 7.47 6.76 15.70
C ASN A 30 6.14 7.48 15.98
N LEU A 31 6.17 8.75 16.34
CA LEU A 31 4.97 9.59 16.43
C LEU A 31 4.66 10.22 15.07
N ASN A 32 3.38 10.30 14.76
CA ASN A 32 2.90 10.99 13.58
C ASN A 32 2.81 12.50 13.87
N ASP A 33 3.47 13.31 13.05
CA ASP A 33 3.37 14.76 13.07
C ASP A 33 3.24 15.26 11.62
N PHE A 34 2.00 15.39 11.18
CA PHE A 34 1.69 15.81 9.81
C PHE A 34 1.74 17.33 9.60
N ASN A 35 1.94 18.11 10.66
CA ASN A 35 2.19 19.54 10.54
C ASN A 35 3.67 19.82 10.23
N ASN A 36 4.56 18.91 10.57
CA ASN A 36 6.00 19.01 10.38
C ASN A 36 6.53 17.79 9.60
N MET A 37 6.35 17.78 8.29
CA MET A 37 6.82 16.70 7.42
C MET A 37 8.09 17.09 6.68
N LYS A 38 9.09 16.21 6.66
CA LYS A 38 10.25 16.33 5.78
C LYS A 38 9.89 15.98 4.32
N TYR A 39 9.07 14.95 4.16
CA TYR A 39 8.64 14.42 2.87
C TYR A 39 7.23 14.92 2.54
N ALA A 40 7.11 16.24 2.30
CA ALA A 40 5.82 16.92 2.13
C ALA A 40 4.95 16.37 0.97
N TRP A 41 5.59 15.80 -0.08
CA TRP A 41 4.91 15.18 -1.21
C TRP A 41 3.96 14.03 -0.80
N VAL A 42 4.21 13.43 0.36
CA VAL A 42 3.38 12.36 0.93
C VAL A 42 1.93 12.78 1.10
N SER A 43 1.72 14.03 1.55
CA SER A 43 0.37 14.55 1.80
C SER A 43 -0.46 14.58 0.51
N ASP A 44 0.13 15.04 -0.58
CA ASP A 44 -0.56 15.12 -1.87
C ASP A 44 -0.81 13.74 -2.46
N TRP A 45 0.20 12.86 -2.37
CA TRP A 45 0.07 11.47 -2.81
C TRP A 45 -1.02 10.72 -2.04
N TYR A 46 -1.05 10.87 -0.72
CA TYR A 46 -2.06 10.24 0.14
C TYR A 46 -3.47 10.72 -0.21
N ARG A 47 -3.65 12.05 -0.41
CA ARG A 47 -4.95 12.61 -0.83
C ARG A 47 -5.38 12.07 -2.19
N GLN A 48 -4.45 11.99 -3.13
CA GLN A 48 -4.73 11.42 -4.45
C GLN A 48 -5.15 9.95 -4.35
N ALA A 49 -4.45 9.17 -3.53
CA ALA A 49 -4.81 7.78 -3.29
C ALA A 49 -6.20 7.63 -2.67
N MET A 50 -6.55 8.48 -1.70
CA MET A 50 -7.90 8.50 -1.12
C MET A 50 -8.98 8.87 -2.16
N ASN A 51 -8.69 9.83 -3.06
CA ASN A 51 -9.65 10.25 -4.08
C ASN A 51 -9.85 9.18 -5.17
N ASN A 52 -8.91 8.26 -5.33
CA ASN A 52 -9.00 7.13 -6.27
C ASN A 52 -9.67 5.90 -5.63
N PHE A 53 -10.23 6.05 -4.44
CA PHE A 53 -10.95 4.97 -3.78
C PHE A 53 -12.24 4.64 -4.54
N TRP A 54 -12.50 3.37 -4.72
CA TRP A 54 -13.71 2.81 -5.32
C TRP A 54 -14.10 1.53 -4.58
N ILE A 55 -15.34 1.12 -4.72
CA ILE A 55 -15.84 -0.14 -4.17
C ILE A 55 -16.28 -1.06 -5.32
N PRO A 56 -16.18 -2.39 -5.17
CA PRO A 56 -16.53 -3.35 -6.23
C PRO A 56 -17.94 -3.15 -6.79
N GLU A 57 -18.88 -2.72 -5.96
CA GLU A 57 -20.28 -2.49 -6.32
C GLU A 57 -20.48 -1.34 -7.31
N GLU A 58 -19.50 -0.45 -7.46
CA GLU A 58 -19.53 0.64 -8.46
C GLU A 58 -19.21 0.13 -9.87
N ILE A 59 -18.63 -1.08 -9.99
CA ILE A 59 -18.25 -1.68 -11.26
C ILE A 59 -19.40 -2.54 -11.79
N ASN A 60 -19.95 -2.14 -12.93
CA ASN A 60 -21.04 -2.90 -13.55
C ASN A 60 -20.49 -4.07 -14.38
N LEU A 61 -20.44 -5.25 -13.83
CA LEU A 61 -20.02 -6.49 -14.49
C LEU A 61 -21.14 -7.24 -15.20
N SER A 62 -22.34 -6.65 -15.39
CA SER A 62 -23.49 -7.34 -15.98
C SER A 62 -23.24 -7.85 -17.41
N GLN A 63 -22.39 -7.16 -18.16
CA GLN A 63 -22.02 -7.59 -19.51
C GLN A 63 -20.98 -8.71 -19.46
N ASP A 64 -20.01 -8.60 -18.57
CA ASP A 64 -18.94 -9.58 -18.40
C ASP A 64 -19.50 -10.96 -18.01
N VAL A 65 -20.50 -10.98 -17.13
CA VAL A 65 -21.21 -12.23 -16.74
C VAL A 65 -21.87 -12.91 -17.94
N LYS A 66 -22.35 -12.14 -18.94
CA LYS A 66 -22.95 -12.69 -20.16
C LYS A 66 -21.91 -13.13 -21.18
N ASP A 67 -20.77 -12.43 -21.23
CA ASP A 67 -19.75 -12.67 -22.25
C ASP A 67 -18.78 -13.77 -21.83
N TYR A 68 -18.45 -13.89 -20.56
CA TYR A 68 -17.55 -14.91 -20.04
C TYR A 68 -17.92 -16.36 -20.47
N PRO A 69 -19.18 -16.82 -20.41
CA PRO A 69 -19.56 -18.15 -20.91
C PRO A 69 -19.35 -18.36 -22.41
N ARG A 70 -19.26 -17.25 -23.20
CA ARG A 70 -19.13 -17.29 -24.67
C ARG A 70 -17.65 -17.32 -25.10
N LEU A 71 -16.72 -17.09 -24.19
CA LEU A 71 -15.29 -17.18 -24.48
C LEU A 71 -14.91 -18.58 -24.94
N LEU A 72 -13.99 -18.68 -25.89
CA LEU A 72 -13.38 -19.94 -26.28
C LEU A 72 -12.64 -20.53 -25.06
N SER A 73 -12.50 -21.85 -25.04
CA SER A 73 -11.85 -22.54 -23.91
C SER A 73 -10.43 -22.03 -23.62
N ALA A 74 -9.68 -21.71 -24.69
CA ALA A 74 -8.34 -21.14 -24.56
C ALA A 74 -8.36 -19.71 -23.97
N GLU A 75 -9.30 -18.88 -24.42
CA GLU A 75 -9.48 -17.51 -23.91
C GLU A 75 -9.89 -17.52 -22.44
N ARG A 76 -10.85 -18.36 -22.07
CA ARG A 76 -11.28 -18.52 -20.68
C ARG A 76 -10.12 -18.99 -19.80
N SER A 77 -9.37 -20.00 -20.25
CA SER A 77 -8.21 -20.47 -19.50
C SER A 77 -7.13 -19.40 -19.32
N ALA A 78 -6.90 -18.56 -20.33
CA ALA A 78 -5.96 -17.45 -20.23
C ALA A 78 -6.47 -16.39 -19.23
N TYR A 79 -7.74 -16.01 -19.32
CA TYR A 79 -8.38 -15.05 -18.45
C TYR A 79 -8.32 -15.49 -16.98
N ASP A 80 -8.75 -16.73 -16.70
CA ASP A 80 -8.76 -17.28 -15.35
C ASP A 80 -7.35 -17.33 -14.73
N LYS A 81 -6.33 -17.68 -15.54
CA LYS A 81 -4.95 -17.71 -15.07
C LYS A 81 -4.40 -16.33 -14.78
N ILE A 82 -4.74 -15.32 -15.62
CA ILE A 82 -4.31 -13.95 -15.41
C ILE A 82 -4.94 -13.41 -14.12
N LEU A 83 -6.25 -13.59 -13.93
CA LEU A 83 -6.92 -13.14 -12.71
C LEU A 83 -6.37 -13.83 -11.46
N SER A 84 -6.18 -15.16 -11.52
CA SER A 84 -5.58 -15.90 -10.41
C SER A 84 -4.18 -15.40 -10.06
N PHE A 85 -3.39 -15.04 -11.07
CA PHE A 85 -2.05 -14.47 -10.86
C PHE A 85 -2.11 -13.08 -10.23
N LEU A 86 -3.03 -12.21 -10.66
CA LEU A 86 -3.23 -10.88 -10.07
C LEU A 86 -3.64 -10.98 -8.60
N VAL A 87 -4.64 -11.81 -8.27
CA VAL A 87 -5.06 -12.03 -6.87
C VAL A 87 -3.91 -12.52 -6.01
N PHE A 88 -3.05 -13.39 -6.54
CA PHE A 88 -1.85 -13.85 -5.85
C PHE A 88 -0.87 -12.70 -5.58
N LEU A 89 -0.61 -11.85 -6.59
CA LEU A 89 0.29 -10.70 -6.44
C LEU A 89 -0.24 -9.72 -5.40
N ASP A 90 -1.51 -9.34 -5.48
CA ASP A 90 -2.14 -8.37 -4.58
C ASP A 90 -2.14 -8.88 -3.13
N SER A 91 -2.38 -10.19 -2.95
CA SER A 91 -2.31 -10.84 -1.63
C SER A 91 -0.91 -10.76 -1.02
N ILE A 92 0.13 -11.03 -1.82
CA ILE A 92 1.53 -10.90 -1.37
C ILE A 92 1.87 -9.45 -1.08
N GLN A 93 1.45 -8.52 -1.96
CA GLN A 93 1.69 -7.09 -1.81
C GLN A 93 1.08 -6.58 -0.50
N THR A 94 -0.18 -6.89 -0.24
CA THR A 94 -0.88 -6.54 1.00
C THR A 94 -0.14 -7.02 2.24
N ALA A 95 0.36 -8.26 2.22
CA ALA A 95 1.10 -8.82 3.35
C ALA A 95 2.51 -8.21 3.51
N ASN A 96 3.14 -7.81 2.39
CA ASN A 96 4.52 -7.31 2.40
C ASN A 96 4.63 -5.81 2.73
N LEU A 97 3.66 -4.99 2.37
CA LEU A 97 3.69 -3.54 2.64
C LEU A 97 3.87 -3.21 4.13
N PRO A 98 3.18 -3.87 5.09
CA PRO A 98 3.45 -3.67 6.51
C PRO A 98 4.86 -4.10 6.94
N ASN A 99 5.42 -5.14 6.30
CA ASN A 99 6.80 -5.56 6.57
C ASN A 99 7.80 -4.49 6.14
N ILE A 100 7.62 -3.89 4.97
CA ILE A 100 8.43 -2.75 4.51
C ILE A 100 8.26 -1.59 5.48
N GLY A 101 7.02 -1.27 5.85
CA GLY A 101 6.67 -0.21 6.80
C GLY A 101 7.38 -0.33 8.14
N ALA A 102 7.70 -1.54 8.59
CA ALA A 102 8.43 -1.76 9.84
C ALA A 102 9.87 -1.20 9.82
N TYR A 103 10.42 -0.93 8.63
CA TYR A 103 11.77 -0.36 8.44
C TYR A 103 11.75 1.10 8.00
N ILE A 104 10.59 1.63 7.63
CA ILE A 104 10.43 3.04 7.26
C ILE A 104 10.38 3.89 8.53
N THR A 105 11.37 4.73 8.72
CA THR A 105 11.51 5.58 9.90
C THR A 105 10.95 6.98 9.74
N ALA A 106 10.56 7.37 8.51
CA ALA A 106 9.75 8.56 8.25
C ALA A 106 8.27 8.20 8.31
N ASN A 107 7.60 8.57 9.39
CA ASN A 107 6.22 8.15 9.65
C ASN A 107 5.22 8.64 8.61
N GLU A 108 5.43 9.84 8.06
CA GLU A 108 4.64 10.35 6.95
C GLU A 108 4.68 9.41 5.73
N VAL A 109 5.81 8.78 5.44
CA VAL A 109 5.94 7.81 4.32
C VAL A 109 5.16 6.53 4.60
N ASN A 110 5.08 6.10 5.87
CA ASN A 110 4.25 4.95 6.25
C ASN A 110 2.76 5.15 5.95
N LEU A 111 2.29 6.38 5.95
CA LEU A 111 0.91 6.69 5.59
C LEU A 111 0.61 6.24 4.15
N CYS A 112 1.55 6.44 3.23
CA CYS A 112 1.44 5.96 1.85
C CYS A 112 1.36 4.43 1.78
N LEU A 113 2.20 3.72 2.53
CA LEU A 113 2.17 2.26 2.56
C LEU A 113 0.86 1.72 3.13
N SER A 114 0.28 2.41 4.12
CA SER A 114 -0.98 2.01 4.74
C SER A 114 -2.15 2.13 3.77
N ILE A 115 -2.26 3.26 3.05
CA ILE A 115 -3.33 3.43 2.05
C ILE A 115 -3.14 2.49 0.86
N GLN A 116 -1.90 2.22 0.45
CA GLN A 116 -1.63 1.27 -0.61
C GLN A 116 -2.03 -0.15 -0.20
N ALA A 117 -1.68 -0.60 1.01
CA ALA A 117 -2.10 -1.91 1.50
C ALA A 117 -3.63 -2.06 1.53
N PHE A 118 -4.34 -0.99 1.88
CA PHE A 118 -5.80 -0.96 1.83
C PHE A 118 -6.33 -1.08 0.39
N GLN A 119 -5.73 -0.37 -0.55
CA GLN A 119 -6.13 -0.42 -1.97
C GLN A 119 -5.87 -1.79 -2.59
N GLU A 120 -4.73 -2.42 -2.32
CA GLU A 120 -4.43 -3.79 -2.79
C GLU A 120 -5.46 -4.80 -2.28
N LEU A 121 -5.93 -4.65 -1.03
CA LEU A 121 -7.01 -5.48 -0.49
C LEU A 121 -8.33 -5.28 -1.24
N SER A 122 -8.64 -4.05 -1.66
CA SER A 122 -9.88 -3.77 -2.36
C SER A 122 -9.93 -4.41 -3.75
N LEU A 123 -8.78 -4.60 -4.41
CA LEU A 123 -8.67 -5.24 -5.72
C LEU A 123 -8.97 -6.75 -5.69
N ILE A 124 -8.82 -7.41 -4.54
CA ILE A 124 -9.07 -8.85 -4.40
C ILE A 124 -10.58 -9.18 -4.42
N HIS A 125 -11.43 -8.19 -4.22
CA HIS A 125 -12.89 -8.37 -4.13
C HIS A 125 -13.65 -8.23 -5.47
N ILE A 126 -12.94 -8.08 -6.59
CA ILE A 126 -13.55 -7.96 -7.93
C ILE A 126 -13.98 -9.32 -8.49
#